data_964f54730193a64e29a54014b8cab230
#
_entry.id   964f54730193a64e29a54014b8cab230
#
_cell.length_a   1.000
_cell.length_b   1.000
_cell.length_c   1.000
_cell.angle_alpha   90.00
_cell.angle_beta   90.00
_cell.angle_gamma   90.00
#
_symmetry.space_group_name_H-M   'P 1'
#
loop_
_entity.id
_entity.type
_entity.pdbx_description
1 polymer ?
#
loop_
_entity_poly.entity_id
_entity_poly.type
_entity_poly.pdbx_seq_one_letter_code
_entity_poly.pdbx_strand_id
1 'polypeptide(L)'
;MNKFSRNILLASLIPLAIACGKTPDPTPDPEPGPGPEPETGLVTVTYQGTDENFPNPERGFYVASEVSEANGKGISDSSIKAARMQGRTLFLLEFHMDAYVTSDIAEDYLQTIRARFQSLRDGGVKCILRFCYSNGYSEKDKPWDATPEQVNRHLEQLKPLIQEYYDVIMVVQAGFIGSWGEWYYTENFTDNASRKALVDALLEVVPESRQIELRTPAYKMKLYDQTLADTLKIAEAHQPTFKARLGGHNDCYLSSANDVGTFNGPSERKYWGAESLFTIMGGESCELTAYCHCEGTDKYNGALKDLAIYHFTYLNSGYHQSVLKRWKEEGCMEEIKIRLGYRYVLDKGEFTKEPAAGKAFDVKLTLHNEGFAPAQNPRDAELVLCDASGKVLNTWPLNSDPRYWMPAEETVISQTITLPDGISGALTLYLNLPDPCQTLHTNPMFSIRLANEGVWDEGTGYNKLYSFNL
;
A
#
# COMPACT_ATOMS: atom_id res chain seq x y z
N MET A 1 -22.89 -32.69 2.48
CA MET A 1 -24.05 -33.32 1.78
C MET A 1 -25.25 -32.44 1.99
N ASN A 2 -25.87 -32.05 0.95
CA ASN A 2 -27.18 -31.53 0.62
C ASN A 2 -27.14 -30.15 -0.08
N LYS A 3 -27.24 -30.25 -1.40
CA LYS A 3 -27.61 -29.18 -2.33
C LYS A 3 -29.12 -28.92 -2.20
N PHE A 4 -29.52 -27.68 -2.08
CA PHE A 4 -30.90 -27.24 -2.33
C PHE A 4 -30.96 -26.34 -3.54
N SER A 5 -31.45 -26.90 -4.65
CA SER A 5 -31.89 -26.13 -5.83
C SER A 5 -33.27 -25.55 -5.53
N ARG A 6 -33.47 -24.27 -5.77
CA ARG A 6 -34.79 -23.62 -5.82
C ARG A 6 -35.18 -23.38 -7.27
N ASN A 7 -36.08 -24.21 -7.75
CA ASN A 7 -36.83 -23.98 -9.02
C ASN A 7 -37.92 -22.93 -8.77
N ILE A 8 -37.91 -21.87 -9.58
CA ILE A 8 -39.02 -20.93 -9.68
C ILE A 8 -39.85 -21.34 -10.92
N LEU A 9 -41.09 -21.78 -10.66
CA LEU A 9 -42.10 -22.01 -11.70
C LEU A 9 -42.72 -20.68 -12.13
N LEU A 10 -42.54 -20.28 -13.39
CA LEU A 10 -43.39 -19.27 -14.02
C LEU A 10 -44.56 -19.93 -14.71
N ALA A 11 -45.75 -19.60 -14.27
CA ALA A 11 -47.00 -19.98 -14.93
C ALA A 11 -47.25 -19.08 -16.15
N SER A 12 -47.33 -19.65 -17.34
CA SER A 12 -47.68 -18.98 -18.57
C SER A 12 -49.20 -19.06 -18.80
N LEU A 13 -49.85 -17.92 -18.88
CA LEU A 13 -51.22 -17.74 -19.41
C LEU A 13 -51.18 -17.66 -20.93
N ILE A 14 -51.88 -18.60 -21.59
CA ILE A 14 -52.05 -18.61 -23.03
C ILE A 14 -53.41 -17.93 -23.36
N PRO A 15 -53.49 -16.92 -24.22
CA PRO A 15 -54.73 -16.54 -24.83
C PRO A 15 -54.90 -17.23 -26.19
N LEU A 16 -56.04 -17.87 -26.38
CA LEU A 16 -56.50 -18.44 -27.64
C LEU A 16 -56.87 -17.30 -28.62
N ALA A 17 -56.22 -17.24 -29.76
CA ALA A 17 -56.64 -16.40 -30.88
C ALA A 17 -56.84 -17.23 -32.14
N ILE A 18 -57.98 -16.98 -32.77
CA ILE A 18 -58.59 -17.64 -33.91
C ILE A 18 -57.77 -17.39 -35.19
N ALA A 19 -57.55 -18.44 -35.95
CA ALA A 19 -56.82 -18.44 -37.21
C ALA A 19 -57.61 -17.75 -38.37
N CYS A 20 -56.91 -16.84 -39.07
CA CYS A 20 -57.19 -16.54 -40.47
C CYS A 20 -55.92 -16.79 -41.27
N GLY A 21 -56.05 -17.67 -42.29
CA GLY A 21 -54.87 -18.14 -43.03
C GLY A 21 -54.23 -17.03 -43.90
N LYS A 22 -52.93 -16.99 -43.81
CA LYS A 22 -52.02 -16.44 -44.83
C LYS A 22 -50.87 -17.43 -45.02
N THR A 23 -50.46 -17.60 -46.25
CA THR A 23 -49.30 -18.38 -46.70
C THR A 23 -48.05 -18.02 -45.93
N PRO A 24 -47.19 -18.97 -45.53
CA PRO A 24 -45.96 -18.69 -44.82
C PRO A 24 -44.97 -17.97 -45.75
N ASP A 25 -44.47 -16.81 -45.28
CA ASP A 25 -43.29 -16.17 -45.84
C ASP A 25 -42.06 -17.07 -45.67
N PRO A 26 -41.11 -17.06 -46.61
CA PRO A 26 -39.87 -17.83 -46.46
C PRO A 26 -39.13 -17.40 -45.23
N THR A 27 -38.70 -18.40 -44.42
CA THR A 27 -37.84 -18.21 -43.30
C THR A 27 -36.59 -17.43 -43.74
N PRO A 28 -36.22 -16.33 -43.05
CA PRO A 28 -34.95 -15.66 -43.34
C PRO A 28 -33.78 -16.63 -43.09
N ASP A 29 -32.83 -16.63 -43.98
CA ASP A 29 -31.55 -17.36 -43.78
C ASP A 29 -30.95 -17.00 -42.42
N PRO A 30 -30.34 -17.95 -41.70
CA PRO A 30 -29.65 -17.64 -40.45
C PRO A 30 -28.56 -16.59 -40.73
N GLU A 31 -28.56 -15.53 -39.94
CA GLU A 31 -27.49 -14.52 -40.00
C GLU A 31 -26.14 -15.24 -39.91
N PRO A 32 -25.16 -14.89 -40.74
CA PRO A 32 -23.84 -15.45 -40.63
C PRO A 32 -23.31 -15.18 -39.21
N GLY A 33 -22.94 -16.22 -38.52
CA GLY A 33 -22.28 -16.11 -37.21
C GLY A 33 -21.12 -15.14 -37.26
N PRO A 34 -20.72 -14.52 -36.13
CA PRO A 34 -19.62 -13.58 -36.09
C PRO A 34 -18.44 -14.21 -36.83
N GLY A 35 -17.98 -13.55 -37.91
CA GLY A 35 -16.77 -13.96 -38.62
C GLY A 35 -15.59 -14.07 -37.63
N PRO A 36 -14.53 -14.82 -37.99
CA PRO A 36 -13.35 -14.89 -37.15
C PRO A 36 -12.93 -13.45 -36.84
N GLU A 37 -12.71 -13.16 -35.57
CA GLU A 37 -12.12 -11.88 -35.15
C GLU A 37 -10.86 -11.67 -36.01
N PRO A 38 -10.61 -10.44 -36.49
CA PRO A 38 -9.42 -10.15 -37.28
C PRO A 38 -8.21 -10.60 -36.47
N GLU A 39 -7.32 -11.42 -37.07
CA GLU A 39 -6.05 -11.80 -36.41
C GLU A 39 -5.35 -10.50 -35.98
N THR A 40 -5.43 -10.19 -34.71
CA THR A 40 -4.62 -9.13 -34.14
C THR A 40 -3.18 -9.57 -34.34
N GLY A 41 -2.32 -8.74 -34.94
CA GLY A 41 -0.90 -9.09 -35.12
C GLY A 41 -0.16 -9.27 -33.79
N LEU A 42 -0.86 -9.74 -32.75
CA LEU A 42 -0.40 -9.93 -31.39
C LEU A 42 -0.49 -11.41 -30.97
N VAL A 43 0.49 -11.84 -30.16
CA VAL A 43 0.44 -13.11 -29.43
C VAL A 43 0.03 -12.85 -27.99
N THR A 44 -0.85 -13.68 -27.45
CA THR A 44 -1.33 -13.57 -26.06
C THR A 44 -0.60 -14.58 -25.16
N VAL A 45 -0.12 -14.10 -24.03
CA VAL A 45 0.43 -14.89 -22.90
C VAL A 45 -0.49 -14.70 -21.70
N THR A 46 -0.89 -15.79 -21.06
CA THR A 46 -1.65 -15.77 -19.81
C THR A 46 -0.75 -16.16 -18.65
N TYR A 47 -0.98 -15.58 -17.48
CA TYR A 47 -0.17 -15.80 -16.30
C TYR A 47 -1.02 -16.37 -15.17
N GLN A 48 -0.43 -17.28 -14.40
CA GLN A 48 -1.10 -17.90 -13.26
C GLN A 48 -0.81 -17.06 -12.01
N GLY A 49 -1.85 -16.65 -11.28
CA GLY A 49 -1.73 -16.03 -9.95
C GLY A 49 -1.25 -17.04 -8.90
N THR A 50 -0.71 -16.54 -7.79
CA THR A 50 -0.26 -17.35 -6.65
C THR A 50 -0.78 -16.77 -5.34
N ASP A 51 -1.13 -17.65 -4.38
CA ASP A 51 -1.47 -17.27 -3.00
C ASP A 51 -0.25 -17.20 -2.06
N GLU A 52 0.95 -17.34 -2.59
CA GLU A 52 2.19 -17.25 -1.81
C GLU A 52 2.30 -15.90 -1.10
N ASN A 53 2.63 -15.91 0.20
CA ASN A 53 3.01 -14.72 0.94
C ASN A 53 4.52 -14.50 0.79
N PHE A 54 4.91 -13.47 0.07
CA PHE A 54 6.31 -13.10 -0.18
C PHE A 54 6.59 -11.65 0.25
N PRO A 55 7.86 -11.29 0.53
CA PRO A 55 8.22 -9.94 0.87
C PRO A 55 8.03 -9.00 -0.34
N ASN A 56 7.29 -7.92 -0.12
CA ASN A 56 7.13 -6.79 -1.04
C ASN A 56 7.31 -5.48 -0.27
N PRO A 57 7.91 -4.43 -0.84
CA PRO A 57 8.16 -3.18 -0.12
C PRO A 57 6.87 -2.44 0.24
N GLU A 58 6.93 -1.68 1.32
CA GLU A 58 5.90 -0.68 1.70
C GLU A 58 4.49 -1.23 1.90
N ARG A 59 4.34 -2.48 2.38
CA ARG A 59 3.04 -3.10 2.64
C ARG A 59 3.12 -4.23 3.70
N GLY A 60 1.97 -4.60 4.22
CA GLY A 60 1.84 -5.83 4.98
C GLY A 60 1.96 -5.64 6.49
N PHE A 61 2.19 -6.72 7.22
CA PHE A 61 2.44 -6.65 8.64
C PHE A 61 3.83 -6.05 8.95
N TYR A 62 3.88 -5.15 9.95
CA TYR A 62 5.14 -4.58 10.43
C TYR A 62 5.62 -5.23 11.73
N VAL A 63 6.91 -5.04 12.03
CA VAL A 63 7.54 -5.37 13.31
C VAL A 63 7.73 -4.07 14.10
N ALA A 64 7.17 -3.99 15.32
CA ALA A 64 7.41 -2.84 16.20
C ALA A 64 8.82 -2.88 16.78
N SER A 65 9.48 -1.72 16.83
CA SER A 65 10.82 -1.54 17.39
C SER A 65 10.89 -0.20 18.13
N GLU A 66 10.77 -0.26 19.45
CA GLU A 66 10.99 0.88 20.31
C GLU A 66 12.50 1.16 20.42
N VAL A 67 12.89 2.42 20.28
CA VAL A 67 14.28 2.88 20.31
C VAL A 67 14.41 3.99 21.36
N SER A 68 15.23 3.75 22.38
CA SER A 68 15.57 4.75 23.40
C SER A 68 17.08 4.95 23.48
N GLU A 69 17.51 5.97 24.20
CA GLU A 69 18.94 6.20 24.46
C GLU A 69 19.59 4.95 25.10
N ALA A 70 18.87 4.26 25.99
CA ALA A 70 19.37 3.09 26.71
C ALA A 70 19.54 1.84 25.83
N ASN A 71 18.74 1.68 24.78
CA ASN A 71 18.77 0.49 23.89
C ASN A 71 19.36 0.75 22.51
N GLY A 72 20.01 1.89 22.34
CA GLY A 72 20.45 2.48 21.08
C GLY A 72 21.46 1.67 20.29
N LYS A 73 20.98 0.79 19.41
CA LYS A 73 21.80 0.12 18.36
C LYS A 73 20.94 -0.08 17.11
N GLY A 74 21.60 -0.36 15.99
CA GLY A 74 20.92 -0.74 14.74
C GLY A 74 20.06 -1.99 14.92
N ILE A 75 19.14 -2.22 13.98
CA ILE A 75 18.39 -3.47 13.92
C ILE A 75 19.34 -4.55 13.43
N SER A 76 19.34 -5.71 14.08
CA SER A 76 20.25 -6.78 13.66
C SER A 76 19.83 -7.37 12.30
N ASP A 77 20.80 -7.74 11.48
CA ASP A 77 20.58 -8.44 10.20
C ASP A 77 19.72 -9.70 10.37
N SER A 78 19.93 -10.42 11.48
CA SER A 78 19.14 -11.62 11.79
C SER A 78 17.66 -11.30 12.02
N SER A 79 17.35 -10.17 12.68
CA SER A 79 15.97 -9.72 12.89
C SER A 79 15.32 -9.34 11.57
N ILE A 80 16.03 -8.62 10.70
CA ILE A 80 15.55 -8.23 9.37
C ILE A 80 15.31 -9.48 8.50
N LYS A 81 16.28 -10.39 8.45
CA LYS A 81 16.12 -11.66 7.71
C LYS A 81 14.93 -12.47 8.21
N ALA A 82 14.76 -12.60 9.53
CA ALA A 82 13.62 -13.31 10.11
C ALA A 82 12.27 -12.65 9.75
N ALA A 83 12.20 -11.33 9.71
CA ALA A 83 11.02 -10.60 9.27
C ALA A 83 10.73 -10.86 7.79
N ARG A 84 11.73 -10.71 6.91
CA ARG A 84 11.60 -10.95 5.47
C ARG A 84 11.17 -12.39 5.14
N MET A 85 11.72 -13.40 5.82
CA MET A 85 11.29 -14.80 5.67
C MET A 85 9.81 -15.03 6.00
N GLN A 86 9.18 -14.12 6.74
CA GLN A 86 7.75 -14.12 7.05
C GLN A 86 6.94 -13.14 6.16
N GLY A 87 7.53 -12.66 5.07
CA GLY A 87 6.92 -11.70 4.16
C GLY A 87 6.80 -10.28 4.71
N ARG A 88 7.49 -9.94 5.82
CA ARG A 88 7.43 -8.62 6.46
C ARG A 88 8.61 -7.76 6.02
N THR A 89 8.32 -6.56 5.50
CA THR A 89 9.30 -5.61 4.98
C THR A 89 9.20 -4.24 5.65
N LEU A 90 8.34 -4.11 6.66
CA LEU A 90 8.13 -2.88 7.41
C LEU A 90 8.50 -3.04 8.88
N PHE A 91 9.11 -1.98 9.44
CA PHE A 91 9.35 -1.80 10.85
C PHE A 91 8.71 -0.48 11.32
N LEU A 92 7.94 -0.51 12.41
CA LEU A 92 7.64 0.73 13.12
C LEU A 92 8.87 1.07 13.96
N LEU A 93 9.56 2.17 13.62
CA LEU A 93 10.61 2.75 14.45
C LEU A 93 9.99 3.84 15.32
N GLU A 94 9.79 3.53 16.57
CA GLU A 94 9.32 4.48 17.58
C GLU A 94 10.50 4.97 18.40
N PHE A 95 10.94 6.21 18.12
CA PHE A 95 12.06 6.84 18.81
C PHE A 95 11.58 7.58 20.04
N HIS A 96 11.99 7.09 21.21
CA HIS A 96 11.68 7.68 22.50
C HIS A 96 12.67 8.79 22.83
N MET A 97 12.17 10.00 23.03
CA MET A 97 12.94 11.21 23.31
C MET A 97 12.69 11.74 24.73
N ASP A 98 12.32 10.86 25.65
CA ASP A 98 12.04 11.17 27.05
C ASP A 98 13.21 11.87 27.77
N ALA A 99 14.45 11.53 27.41
CA ALA A 99 15.65 12.18 27.90
C ALA A 99 15.83 13.64 27.39
N TYR A 100 15.13 14.03 26.34
CA TYR A 100 15.32 15.31 25.61
C TYR A 100 14.14 16.27 25.70
N VAL A 101 13.19 16.05 26.61
CA VAL A 101 11.97 16.88 26.72
C VAL A 101 12.29 18.39 26.89
N THR A 102 13.42 18.72 27.53
CA THR A 102 13.85 20.10 27.81
C THR A 102 15.22 20.45 27.24
N SER A 103 15.82 19.59 26.43
CA SER A 103 17.17 19.79 25.87
C SER A 103 17.19 19.36 24.40
N ASP A 104 18.21 19.77 23.67
CA ASP A 104 18.48 19.28 22.34
C ASP A 104 18.81 17.78 22.36
N ILE A 105 18.54 17.09 21.25
CA ILE A 105 18.88 15.68 21.07
C ILE A 105 20.40 15.53 21.05
N ALA A 106 20.92 14.62 21.88
CA ALA A 106 22.37 14.37 21.92
C ALA A 106 22.86 13.74 20.60
N GLU A 107 24.08 14.07 20.20
CA GLU A 107 24.69 13.59 18.97
C GLU A 107 24.75 12.04 18.93
N ASP A 108 25.04 11.39 20.02
CA ASP A 108 25.08 9.92 20.11
C ASP A 108 23.70 9.28 19.81
N TYR A 109 22.61 9.96 20.20
CA TYR A 109 21.27 9.50 19.86
C TYR A 109 20.92 9.76 18.40
N LEU A 110 21.34 10.88 17.82
CA LEU A 110 21.24 11.14 16.38
C LEU A 110 22.00 10.08 15.57
N GLN A 111 23.19 9.66 16.03
CA GLN A 111 23.93 8.56 15.40
C GLN A 111 23.22 7.20 15.56
N THR A 112 22.51 6.99 16.66
CA THR A 112 21.64 5.80 16.83
C THR A 112 20.49 5.79 15.81
N ILE A 113 19.83 6.91 15.61
CA ILE A 113 18.76 7.07 14.58
C ILE A 113 19.35 6.76 13.19
N ARG A 114 20.50 7.33 12.86
CA ARG A 114 21.22 7.09 11.60
C ARG A 114 21.53 5.59 11.40
N ALA A 115 22.04 4.92 12.42
CA ALA A 115 22.38 3.50 12.36
C ALA A 115 21.14 2.62 12.14
N ARG A 116 19.98 2.98 12.71
CA ARG A 116 18.70 2.29 12.46
C ARG A 116 18.29 2.40 11.00
N PHE A 117 18.30 3.60 10.45
CA PHE A 117 17.95 3.81 9.03
C PHE A 117 18.93 3.07 8.09
N GLN A 118 20.23 3.09 8.39
CA GLN A 118 21.20 2.35 7.60
C GLN A 118 20.94 0.84 7.62
N SER A 119 20.62 0.27 8.79
CA SER A 119 20.28 -1.16 8.91
C SER A 119 19.06 -1.52 8.06
N LEU A 120 18.04 -0.63 7.94
CA LEU A 120 16.89 -0.85 7.06
C LEU A 120 17.31 -0.86 5.59
N ARG A 121 18.14 0.11 5.17
CA ARG A 121 18.63 0.24 3.80
C ARG A 121 19.43 -1.01 3.38
N ASP A 122 20.34 -1.46 4.24
CA ASP A 122 21.18 -2.63 4.00
C ASP A 122 20.35 -3.94 3.99
N GLY A 123 19.33 -4.00 4.81
CA GLY A 123 18.47 -5.18 4.98
C GLY A 123 17.30 -5.29 3.99
N GLY A 124 17.08 -4.32 3.12
CA GLY A 124 15.99 -4.35 2.14
C GLY A 124 14.60 -4.21 2.76
N VAL A 125 14.47 -3.36 3.79
CA VAL A 125 13.20 -3.07 4.48
C VAL A 125 13.05 -1.57 4.69
N LYS A 126 11.82 -1.10 4.95
CA LYS A 126 11.53 0.31 5.22
C LYS A 126 10.87 0.49 6.58
N CYS A 127 10.69 1.73 7.01
CA CYS A 127 10.03 2.02 8.27
C CYS A 127 8.79 2.91 8.14
N ILE A 128 7.91 2.73 9.12
CA ILE A 128 6.96 3.69 9.63
C ILE A 128 7.71 4.42 10.74
N LEU A 129 7.82 5.74 10.67
CA LEU A 129 8.65 6.53 11.58
C LEU A 129 7.77 7.28 12.57
N ARG A 130 8.03 7.12 13.87
CA ARG A 130 7.36 7.86 14.95
C ARG A 130 8.37 8.36 15.97
N PHE A 131 8.19 9.57 16.47
CA PHE A 131 8.90 10.13 17.61
C PHE A 131 7.93 10.41 18.75
N CYS A 132 8.28 10.09 19.99
CA CYS A 132 7.47 10.36 21.18
C CYS A 132 8.34 10.73 22.37
N TYR A 133 7.74 11.35 23.40
CA TYR A 133 8.45 11.75 24.63
C TYR A 133 8.04 10.91 25.83
N SER A 134 6.97 10.16 25.76
CA SER A 134 6.48 9.35 26.87
C SER A 134 5.91 8.03 26.38
N ASN A 135 6.21 6.97 27.12
CA ASN A 135 5.69 5.62 26.93
C ASN A 135 4.63 5.25 27.98
N GLY A 136 3.95 6.25 28.56
CA GLY A 136 2.93 6.04 29.56
C GLY A 136 1.97 7.23 29.65
N TYR A 137 0.87 7.04 30.35
CA TYR A 137 -0.21 8.02 30.45
C TYR A 137 -0.58 8.42 31.88
N SER A 138 0.16 7.94 32.87
CA SER A 138 -0.06 8.27 34.27
C SER A 138 0.71 9.53 34.69
N GLU A 139 0.34 10.14 35.81
CA GLU A 139 1.02 11.34 36.34
C GLU A 139 2.54 11.19 36.52
N LYS A 140 3.00 9.96 36.79
CA LYS A 140 4.45 9.67 36.93
C LYS A 140 5.19 9.63 35.57
N ASP A 141 4.46 9.52 34.46
CA ASP A 141 5.01 9.44 33.12
C ASP A 141 5.10 10.82 32.45
N LYS A 142 4.76 11.87 33.19
CA LYS A 142 4.92 13.28 32.75
C LYS A 142 6.37 13.71 32.75
N PRO A 143 6.72 14.68 31.87
CA PRO A 143 5.86 15.31 30.86
C PRO A 143 5.59 14.38 29.69
N TRP A 144 4.34 14.36 29.18
CA TRP A 144 3.96 13.48 28.07
C TRP A 144 4.44 13.99 26.71
N ASP A 145 4.75 15.30 26.62
CA ASP A 145 5.30 15.95 25.44
C ASP A 145 6.22 17.12 25.80
N ALA A 146 7.07 17.52 24.86
CA ALA A 146 7.89 18.71 24.98
C ALA A 146 7.08 19.97 24.55
N THR A 147 7.59 21.17 24.85
CA THR A 147 6.96 22.40 24.39
C THR A 147 7.04 22.51 22.85
N PRO A 148 6.12 23.27 22.19
CA PRO A 148 6.18 23.49 20.74
C PRO A 148 7.54 24.01 20.25
N GLU A 149 8.17 24.91 21.02
CA GLU A 149 9.49 25.45 20.70
C GLU A 149 10.59 24.38 20.77
N GLN A 150 10.48 23.47 21.74
CA GLN A 150 11.45 22.36 21.86
C GLN A 150 11.24 21.35 20.74
N VAL A 151 10.01 21.02 20.40
CA VAL A 151 9.69 20.15 19.27
C VAL A 151 10.23 20.72 17.96
N ASN A 152 10.10 22.01 17.72
CA ASN A 152 10.66 22.66 16.52
C ASN A 152 12.19 22.54 16.47
N ARG A 153 12.91 22.72 17.61
CA ARG A 153 14.35 22.47 17.65
C ARG A 153 14.72 21.03 17.33
N HIS A 154 13.96 20.08 17.83
CA HIS A 154 14.17 18.66 17.51
C HIS A 154 13.91 18.37 16.02
N LEU A 155 12.88 18.95 15.43
CA LEU A 155 12.62 18.83 13.99
C LEU A 155 13.77 19.39 13.15
N GLU A 156 14.39 20.52 13.56
CA GLU A 156 15.58 21.05 12.90
C GLU A 156 16.77 20.09 12.96
N GLN A 157 16.98 19.42 14.12
CA GLN A 157 18.04 18.41 14.28
C GLN A 157 17.76 17.12 13.50
N LEU A 158 16.49 16.70 13.40
CA LEU A 158 16.06 15.48 12.71
C LEU A 158 15.95 15.64 11.19
N LYS A 159 15.69 16.88 10.72
CA LYS A 159 15.50 17.18 9.29
C LYS A 159 16.60 16.62 8.39
N PRO A 160 17.91 16.81 8.67
CA PRO A 160 18.98 16.23 7.84
C PRO A 160 18.90 14.72 7.74
N LEU A 161 18.59 14.03 8.83
CA LEU A 161 18.46 12.56 8.87
C LEU A 161 17.24 12.08 8.07
N ILE A 162 16.10 12.72 8.27
CA ILE A 162 14.87 12.38 7.54
C ILE A 162 15.07 12.58 6.04
N GLN A 163 15.76 13.66 5.64
CA GLN A 163 16.05 13.96 4.23
C GLN A 163 17.12 13.03 3.63
N GLU A 164 18.11 12.58 4.40
CA GLU A 164 19.14 11.64 3.93
C GLU A 164 18.58 10.21 3.76
N TYR A 165 17.66 9.80 4.64
CA TYR A 165 17.13 8.43 4.71
C TYR A 165 15.67 8.30 4.28
N TYR A 166 15.12 9.31 3.59
CA TYR A 166 13.71 9.26 3.12
C TYR A 166 13.41 8.06 2.23
N ASP A 167 14.43 7.50 1.59
CA ASP A 167 14.34 6.31 0.75
C ASP A 167 13.88 5.06 1.52
N VAL A 168 14.26 4.93 2.80
CA VAL A 168 13.82 3.86 3.70
C VAL A 168 12.70 4.26 4.66
N ILE A 169 12.22 5.50 4.59
CA ILE A 169 11.04 5.95 5.32
C ILE A 169 9.82 5.83 4.38
N MET A 170 8.91 4.91 4.71
CA MET A 170 7.66 4.77 3.98
C MET A 170 6.70 5.91 4.30
N VAL A 171 6.53 6.21 5.58
CA VAL A 171 5.59 7.21 6.10
C VAL A 171 6.07 7.71 7.46
N VAL A 172 5.73 8.95 7.80
CA VAL A 172 5.98 9.53 9.12
C VAL A 172 4.66 9.68 9.87
N GLN A 173 4.49 9.00 10.99
CA GLN A 173 3.38 9.28 11.89
C GLN A 173 3.66 10.58 12.65
N ALA A 174 2.67 11.47 12.67
CA ALA A 174 2.82 12.80 13.30
C ALA A 174 2.85 12.68 14.83
N GLY A 175 3.88 12.01 15.34
CA GLY A 175 4.14 11.80 16.75
C GLY A 175 4.29 13.08 17.55
N PHE A 176 5.26 13.15 18.46
CA PHE A 176 5.64 14.32 19.29
C PHE A 176 4.59 14.79 20.30
N ILE A 177 3.31 14.54 20.11
CA ILE A 177 2.23 15.00 20.99
C ILE A 177 1.73 13.87 21.87
N GLY A 178 1.76 14.08 23.18
CA GLY A 178 1.15 13.20 24.17
C GLY A 178 1.82 11.84 24.32
N SER A 179 1.18 10.97 25.07
CA SER A 179 1.65 9.61 25.32
C SER A 179 1.79 8.84 24.01
N TRP A 180 2.86 8.10 23.83
CA TRP A 180 3.23 7.31 22.63
C TRP A 180 3.27 8.11 21.31
N GLY A 181 3.17 9.47 21.40
CA GLY A 181 2.99 10.29 20.19
C GLY A 181 1.61 10.12 19.51
N GLU A 182 0.59 9.67 20.26
CA GLU A 182 -0.77 9.40 19.74
C GLU A 182 -1.76 10.56 19.93
N TRP A 183 -1.28 11.74 20.30
CA TRP A 183 -2.08 12.96 20.42
C TRP A 183 -3.09 12.99 21.58
N TYR A 184 -3.01 12.02 22.50
CA TYR A 184 -3.76 11.96 23.74
C TYR A 184 -2.86 12.29 24.92
N TYR A 185 -3.43 12.75 26.04
CA TYR A 185 -2.72 13.09 27.28
C TYR A 185 -1.65 14.17 27.11
N THR A 186 -1.88 15.12 26.22
CA THR A 186 -0.95 16.25 25.99
C THR A 186 -1.13 17.36 27.02
N GLU A 187 -0.02 18.02 27.40
CA GLU A 187 -0.01 19.24 28.23
C GLU A 187 0.34 20.49 27.43
N ASN A 188 1.12 20.36 26.35
CA ASN A 188 1.68 21.48 25.58
C ASN A 188 0.94 21.76 24.27
N PHE A 189 0.15 20.81 23.77
CA PHE A 189 -0.59 20.93 22.50
C PHE A 189 -2.09 20.82 22.72
N THR A 190 -2.64 21.77 23.51
CA THR A 190 -4.05 21.73 23.95
C THR A 190 -5.03 22.35 22.94
N ASP A 191 -4.54 23.12 21.97
CA ASP A 191 -5.33 23.82 20.96
C ASP A 191 -5.00 23.40 19.52
N ASN A 192 -5.89 23.72 18.58
CA ASN A 192 -5.71 23.36 17.17
C ASN A 192 -4.59 24.16 16.49
N ALA A 193 -4.25 25.35 16.96
CA ALA A 193 -3.21 26.17 16.33
C ALA A 193 -1.82 25.55 16.56
N SER A 194 -1.51 25.15 17.80
CA SER A 194 -0.27 24.47 18.14
C SER A 194 -0.13 23.12 17.42
N ARG A 195 -1.21 22.34 17.34
CA ARG A 195 -1.24 21.07 16.59
C ARG A 195 -1.04 21.28 15.10
N LYS A 196 -1.70 22.29 14.51
CA LYS A 196 -1.52 22.62 13.10
C LYS A 196 -0.08 23.05 12.80
N ALA A 197 0.50 23.88 13.66
CA ALA A 197 1.89 24.33 13.49
C ALA A 197 2.87 23.15 13.45
N LEU A 198 2.67 22.11 14.29
CA LEU A 198 3.47 20.88 14.23
C LEU A 198 3.29 20.14 12.89
N VAL A 199 2.04 19.97 12.43
CA VAL A 199 1.80 19.27 11.15
C VAL A 199 2.40 20.05 9.98
N ASP A 200 2.25 21.36 9.97
CA ASP A 200 2.86 22.22 8.93
C ASP A 200 4.40 22.10 8.95
N ALA A 201 5.03 22.11 10.13
CA ALA A 201 6.48 21.92 10.27
C ALA A 201 6.92 20.52 9.79
N LEU A 202 6.16 19.46 10.07
CA LEU A 202 6.42 18.12 9.54
C LEU A 202 6.29 18.08 8.02
N LEU A 203 5.31 18.78 7.42
CA LEU A 203 5.16 18.86 5.97
C LEU A 203 6.34 19.56 5.29
N GLU A 204 7.07 20.44 5.99
CA GLU A 204 8.29 21.11 5.52
C GLU A 204 9.55 20.24 5.72
N VAL A 205 9.59 19.42 6.76
CA VAL A 205 10.74 18.57 7.10
C VAL A 205 10.75 17.29 6.27
N VAL A 206 9.58 16.67 6.11
CA VAL A 206 9.41 15.41 5.39
C VAL A 206 9.35 15.69 3.88
N PRO A 207 10.16 15.03 3.04
CA PRO A 207 10.13 15.22 1.60
C PRO A 207 8.74 15.05 0.99
N GLU A 208 8.42 15.81 -0.04
CA GLU A 208 7.09 15.83 -0.69
C GLU A 208 6.64 14.45 -1.22
N SER A 209 7.59 13.57 -1.51
CA SER A 209 7.32 12.19 -1.95
C SER A 209 6.89 11.25 -0.82
N ARG A 210 6.81 11.73 0.41
CA ARG A 210 6.38 10.93 1.58
C ARG A 210 5.17 11.56 2.24
N GLN A 211 4.34 10.69 2.81
CA GLN A 211 3.13 11.09 3.52
C GLN A 211 3.39 11.17 5.03
N ILE A 212 2.49 11.87 5.71
CA ILE A 212 2.43 12.00 7.15
C ILE A 212 1.08 11.44 7.60
N GLU A 213 1.04 10.65 8.66
CA GLU A 213 -0.20 10.10 9.21
C GLU A 213 -0.61 10.82 10.48
N LEU A 214 -1.89 11.15 10.56
CA LEU A 214 -2.54 11.68 11.75
C LEU A 214 -3.30 10.56 12.48
N ARG A 215 -3.36 10.64 13.81
CA ARG A 215 -3.96 9.60 14.67
C ARG A 215 -5.46 9.41 14.45
N THR A 216 -6.18 10.47 14.07
CA THR A 216 -7.63 10.42 13.79
C THR A 216 -8.01 11.32 12.62
N PRO A 217 -9.09 11.00 11.88
CA PRO A 217 -9.59 11.87 10.80
C PRO A 217 -10.03 13.24 11.30
N ALA A 218 -10.53 13.30 12.54
CA ALA A 218 -10.96 14.55 13.17
C ALA A 218 -9.85 15.62 13.19
N TYR A 219 -8.59 15.22 13.34
CA TYR A 219 -7.50 16.19 13.33
C TYR A 219 -7.30 16.79 11.93
N LYS A 220 -7.23 15.99 10.87
CA LYS A 220 -7.14 16.53 9.50
C LYS A 220 -8.30 17.46 9.19
N MET A 221 -9.54 17.01 9.51
CA MET A 221 -10.75 17.80 9.28
C MET A 221 -10.73 19.13 10.02
N LYS A 222 -10.36 19.14 11.30
CA LYS A 222 -10.38 20.35 12.13
C LYS A 222 -9.22 21.30 11.84
N LEU A 223 -8.00 20.80 11.64
CA LEU A 223 -6.82 21.63 11.44
C LEU A 223 -6.80 22.31 10.08
N TYR A 224 -7.46 21.73 9.08
CA TYR A 224 -7.46 22.24 7.71
C TYR A 224 -8.87 22.54 7.18
N ASP A 225 -9.85 22.70 8.06
CA ASP A 225 -11.24 23.05 7.73
C ASP A 225 -11.86 22.13 6.67
N GLN A 226 -11.54 20.83 6.75
CA GLN A 226 -12.05 19.83 5.80
C GLN A 226 -13.37 19.22 6.26
N THR A 227 -14.22 18.93 5.31
CA THR A 227 -15.51 18.23 5.50
C THR A 227 -15.56 16.98 4.64
N LEU A 228 -16.61 16.18 4.76
CA LEU A 228 -16.81 15.02 3.89
C LEU A 228 -16.89 15.40 2.38
N ALA A 229 -17.29 16.64 2.06
CA ALA A 229 -17.35 17.13 0.68
C ALA A 229 -15.95 17.41 0.10
N ASP A 230 -14.95 17.61 0.97
CA ASP A 230 -13.58 17.98 0.61
C ASP A 230 -12.65 16.78 0.45
N THR A 231 -13.17 15.54 0.50
CA THR A 231 -12.38 14.32 0.31
C THR A 231 -11.62 14.36 -1.02
N LEU A 232 -10.41 13.78 -1.02
CA LEU A 232 -9.53 13.72 -2.19
C LEU A 232 -10.26 13.16 -3.42
N LYS A 233 -10.02 13.82 -4.54
CA LYS A 233 -10.40 13.32 -5.86
C LYS A 233 -9.17 12.75 -6.55
N ILE A 234 -9.36 11.87 -7.52
CA ILE A 234 -8.27 11.26 -8.28
C ILE A 234 -7.31 12.30 -8.90
N ALA A 235 -7.83 13.45 -9.34
CA ALA A 235 -7.03 14.54 -9.89
C ALA A 235 -6.17 15.29 -8.85
N GLU A 236 -6.50 15.17 -7.55
CA GLU A 236 -5.78 15.78 -6.44
C GLU A 236 -4.82 14.76 -5.78
N ALA A 237 -5.00 13.47 -6.08
CA ALA A 237 -4.22 12.39 -5.49
C ALA A 237 -2.73 12.56 -5.80
N HIS A 238 -1.90 12.23 -4.82
CA HIS A 238 -0.43 12.23 -4.93
C HIS A 238 0.22 13.57 -5.29
N GLN A 239 -0.54 14.68 -5.20
CA GLN A 239 0.02 16.01 -5.36
C GLN A 239 0.78 16.46 -4.08
N PRO A 240 1.77 17.38 -4.17
CA PRO A 240 2.54 17.83 -3.01
C PRO A 240 1.74 18.81 -2.13
N THR A 241 0.49 18.49 -1.83
CA THR A 241 -0.41 19.31 -0.99
C THR A 241 -0.64 18.63 0.35
N PHE A 242 -0.98 19.40 1.39
CA PHE A 242 -1.36 18.82 2.68
C PHE A 242 -2.46 17.78 2.52
N LYS A 243 -3.42 18.02 1.63
CA LYS A 243 -4.59 17.18 1.40
C LYS A 243 -4.20 15.79 0.95
N ALA A 244 -3.27 15.67 -0.01
CA ALA A 244 -2.79 14.39 -0.53
C ALA A 244 -1.63 13.77 0.28
N ARG A 245 -0.99 14.55 1.16
CA ARG A 245 0.13 14.07 1.98
C ARG A 245 -0.25 13.70 3.41
N LEU A 246 -1.48 14.00 3.85
CA LEU A 246 -1.94 13.64 5.20
C LEU A 246 -2.84 12.40 5.12
N GLY A 247 -2.28 11.25 5.48
CA GLY A 247 -2.97 9.98 5.69
C GLY A 247 -3.36 9.78 7.16
N GLY A 248 -3.54 8.52 7.57
CA GLY A 248 -3.96 8.23 8.92
C GLY A 248 -3.52 6.88 9.46
N HIS A 249 -3.42 6.78 10.80
CA HIS A 249 -3.20 5.53 11.49
C HIS A 249 -4.21 5.32 12.62
N ASN A 250 -4.73 4.10 12.73
CA ASN A 250 -5.70 3.70 13.75
C ASN A 250 -5.07 2.67 14.70
N ASP A 251 -4.58 3.14 15.85
CA ASP A 251 -3.90 2.29 16.82
C ASP A 251 -4.86 1.56 17.77
N CYS A 252 -6.17 1.68 17.53
CA CYS A 252 -7.22 0.91 18.20
C CYS A 252 -8.26 0.33 17.23
N TYR A 253 -7.78 -0.13 16.07
CA TYR A 253 -8.59 -0.73 15.02
C TYR A 253 -9.45 -1.89 15.54
N LEU A 254 -10.78 -1.84 15.29
CA LEU A 254 -11.78 -2.82 15.73
C LEU A 254 -11.92 -2.99 17.26
N SER A 255 -11.38 -2.07 18.05
CA SER A 255 -11.39 -2.22 19.52
C SER A 255 -12.65 -1.72 20.19
N SER A 256 -13.54 -1.05 19.47
CA SER A 256 -14.89 -0.66 19.91
C SER A 256 -15.73 -0.15 18.73
N ALA A 257 -16.96 0.30 18.99
CA ALA A 257 -17.81 0.91 17.97
C ALA A 257 -17.20 2.17 17.31
N ASN A 258 -16.31 2.87 18.02
CA ASN A 258 -15.63 4.08 17.56
C ASN A 258 -14.11 3.96 17.61
N ASP A 259 -13.57 2.73 17.71
CA ASP A 259 -12.16 2.42 17.81
C ASP A 259 -11.48 3.24 18.93
N VAL A 260 -12.06 3.15 20.13
CA VAL A 260 -11.59 3.84 21.35
C VAL A 260 -11.32 5.35 21.11
N GLY A 261 -12.26 6.02 20.44
CA GLY A 261 -12.20 7.47 20.19
C GLY A 261 -11.47 7.87 18.89
N THR A 262 -11.05 6.94 18.06
CA THR A 262 -10.53 7.26 16.72
C THR A 262 -11.57 7.96 15.87
N PHE A 263 -12.84 7.58 16.01
CA PHE A 263 -13.96 8.19 15.28
C PHE A 263 -14.99 8.81 16.22
N ASN A 264 -15.40 10.05 15.97
CA ASN A 264 -16.49 10.68 16.68
C ASN A 264 -17.87 10.40 16.04
N GLY A 265 -17.89 9.85 14.83
CA GLY A 265 -19.14 9.51 14.16
C GLY A 265 -18.99 9.01 12.72
N PRO A 266 -20.14 8.68 12.07
CA PRO A 266 -20.16 8.10 10.73
C PRO A 266 -19.56 8.99 9.65
N SER A 267 -19.57 10.31 9.80
CA SER A 267 -18.99 11.25 8.84
C SER A 267 -17.47 11.08 8.76
N GLU A 268 -16.82 10.94 9.91
CA GLU A 268 -15.36 10.73 9.97
C GLU A 268 -14.96 9.38 9.40
N ARG A 269 -15.75 8.33 9.62
CA ARG A 269 -15.52 7.02 8.99
C ARG A 269 -15.61 7.10 7.48
N LYS A 270 -16.63 7.79 6.93
CA LYS A 270 -16.78 7.98 5.48
C LYS A 270 -15.65 8.84 4.91
N TYR A 271 -15.25 9.88 5.65
CA TYR A 271 -14.12 10.73 5.26
C TYR A 271 -12.85 9.90 5.09
N TRP A 272 -12.48 9.14 6.12
CA TRP A 272 -11.26 8.32 6.06
C TRP A 272 -11.33 7.22 5.01
N GLY A 273 -12.46 6.54 4.86
CA GLY A 273 -12.63 5.53 3.81
C GLY A 273 -12.45 6.09 2.39
N ALA A 274 -12.85 7.35 2.16
CA ALA A 274 -12.62 8.01 0.86
C ALA A 274 -11.18 8.51 0.68
N GLU A 275 -10.55 9.02 1.76
CA GLU A 275 -9.18 9.54 1.73
C GLU A 275 -8.13 8.42 1.57
N SER A 276 -8.33 7.29 2.27
CA SER A 276 -7.38 6.18 2.33
C SER A 276 -7.15 5.44 1.01
N LEU A 277 -8.00 5.67 0.01
CA LEU A 277 -7.73 5.18 -1.34
C LEU A 277 -6.48 5.85 -1.94
N PHE A 278 -6.18 7.08 -1.55
CA PHE A 278 -5.09 7.90 -2.09
C PHE A 278 -4.05 8.31 -1.03
N THR A 279 -4.26 7.90 0.22
CA THR A 279 -3.33 8.17 1.32
C THR A 279 -3.06 6.90 2.12
N ILE A 280 -1.87 6.84 2.73
CA ILE A 280 -1.49 5.70 3.56
C ILE A 280 -2.44 5.57 4.75
N MET A 281 -2.88 4.35 5.00
CA MET A 281 -3.67 3.96 6.16
C MET A 281 -3.08 2.72 6.81
N GLY A 282 -2.88 2.77 8.12
CA GLY A 282 -2.39 1.64 8.89
C GLY A 282 -2.76 1.69 10.35
N GLY A 283 -2.07 0.93 11.18
CA GLY A 283 -2.27 0.95 12.63
C GLY A 283 -2.18 -0.41 13.30
N GLU A 284 -2.95 -0.58 14.38
CA GLU A 284 -3.02 -1.79 15.18
C GLU A 284 -4.34 -1.91 15.93
N SER A 285 -4.66 -3.11 16.44
CA SER A 285 -5.79 -3.33 17.36
C SER A 285 -5.30 -3.22 18.79
N CYS A 286 -6.03 -2.55 19.67
CA CYS A 286 -5.63 -2.39 21.08
C CYS A 286 -6.44 -3.25 22.07
N GLU A 287 -7.53 -3.87 21.64
CA GLU A 287 -8.39 -4.70 22.50
C GLU A 287 -9.15 -5.76 21.68
N LEU A 288 -9.39 -6.93 22.30
CA LEU A 288 -10.23 -7.97 21.71
C LEU A 288 -11.71 -7.70 21.99
N THR A 289 -12.48 -7.44 20.95
CA THR A 289 -13.93 -7.18 21.02
C THR A 289 -14.71 -8.02 20.03
N ALA A 290 -16.05 -7.83 20.00
CA ALA A 290 -16.89 -8.45 18.98
C ALA A 290 -16.62 -7.89 17.56
N TYR A 291 -16.07 -6.69 17.43
CA TYR A 291 -15.72 -6.10 16.13
C TYR A 291 -14.53 -6.78 15.45
N CYS A 292 -13.70 -7.49 16.22
CA CYS A 292 -12.50 -8.17 15.73
C CYS A 292 -12.76 -9.51 15.04
N HIS A 293 -14.00 -9.93 14.80
CA HIS A 293 -14.26 -11.11 13.99
C HIS A 293 -13.85 -10.90 12.53
N CYS A 294 -13.45 -11.99 11.87
CA CYS A 294 -13.12 -11.96 10.43
C CYS A 294 -14.29 -11.43 9.60
N GLU A 295 -15.47 -12.01 9.84
CA GLU A 295 -16.73 -11.64 9.19
C GLU A 295 -17.56 -10.72 10.07
N GLY A 296 -18.30 -9.85 9.39
CA GLY A 296 -19.21 -8.92 10.07
C GLY A 296 -20.58 -9.50 10.38
N THR A 297 -21.39 -8.64 10.97
CA THR A 297 -22.83 -8.86 11.23
C THR A 297 -23.61 -7.66 10.69
N ASP A 298 -24.92 -7.65 10.87
CA ASP A 298 -25.76 -6.48 10.57
C ASP A 298 -25.36 -5.21 11.36
N LYS A 299 -24.56 -5.37 12.43
CA LYS A 299 -24.17 -4.27 13.33
C LYS A 299 -22.75 -3.74 13.08
N TYR A 300 -21.85 -4.53 12.50
CA TYR A 300 -20.46 -4.16 12.21
C TYR A 300 -19.91 -4.96 11.03
N ASN A 301 -18.87 -4.44 10.38
CA ASN A 301 -18.35 -4.98 9.13
C ASN A 301 -17.48 -6.24 9.29
N GLY A 302 -16.80 -6.43 10.44
CA GLY A 302 -15.74 -7.40 10.60
C GLY A 302 -14.42 -6.95 9.96
N ALA A 303 -13.34 -7.68 10.26
CA ALA A 303 -11.99 -7.26 9.91
C ALA A 303 -11.77 -7.15 8.39
N LEU A 304 -12.12 -8.18 7.62
CA LEU A 304 -11.85 -8.21 6.17
C LEU A 304 -12.53 -7.06 5.42
N LYS A 305 -13.78 -6.78 5.78
CA LYS A 305 -14.55 -5.71 5.12
C LYS A 305 -14.07 -4.32 5.53
N ASP A 306 -13.74 -4.11 6.82
CA ASP A 306 -13.22 -2.82 7.29
C ASP A 306 -11.82 -2.54 6.73
N LEU A 307 -10.93 -3.54 6.65
CA LEU A 307 -9.62 -3.41 6.00
C LEU A 307 -9.75 -2.97 4.53
N ALA A 308 -10.74 -3.51 3.81
CA ALA A 308 -11.02 -3.12 2.44
C ALA A 308 -11.61 -1.70 2.33
N ILE A 309 -12.54 -1.32 3.23
CA ILE A 309 -13.17 0.03 3.22
C ILE A 309 -12.16 1.13 3.51
N TYR A 310 -11.21 0.87 4.43
CA TYR A 310 -10.17 1.83 4.82
C TYR A 310 -8.85 1.61 4.10
N HIS A 311 -8.78 0.78 3.08
CA HIS A 311 -7.61 0.54 2.23
C HIS A 311 -6.32 0.36 3.06
N PHE A 312 -6.37 -0.53 4.05
CA PHE A 312 -5.26 -0.72 4.97
C PHE A 312 -3.99 -1.17 4.24
N THR A 313 -2.93 -0.38 4.39
CA THR A 313 -1.63 -0.64 3.80
C THR A 313 -0.77 -1.53 4.70
N TYR A 314 -0.88 -1.36 6.03
CA TYR A 314 -0.08 -2.11 7.01
C TYR A 314 -0.78 -2.28 8.35
N LEU A 315 -0.38 -3.32 9.12
CA LEU A 315 -0.82 -3.59 10.50
C LEU A 315 0.31 -4.11 11.37
N ASN A 316 0.18 -3.98 12.71
CA ASN A 316 1.11 -4.55 13.67
C ASN A 316 1.03 -6.08 13.70
N SER A 317 2.18 -6.77 13.53
CA SER A 317 2.27 -8.23 13.61
C SER A 317 2.34 -8.77 15.04
N GLY A 318 2.53 -7.90 16.02
CA GLY A 318 2.73 -8.22 17.43
C GLY A 318 1.60 -7.80 18.37
N TYR A 319 0.68 -6.95 17.92
CA TYR A 319 -0.36 -6.35 18.78
C TYR A 319 -1.69 -6.20 18.04
N HIS A 320 -2.85 -6.45 18.65
CA HIS A 320 -3.06 -7.08 19.94
C HIS A 320 -3.10 -8.61 19.77
N GLN A 321 -2.32 -9.34 20.55
CA GLN A 321 -2.12 -10.78 20.41
C GLN A 321 -3.41 -11.60 20.34
N SER A 322 -4.42 -11.26 21.18
CA SER A 322 -5.70 -11.99 21.19
C SER A 322 -6.52 -11.75 19.92
N VAL A 323 -6.38 -10.58 19.27
CA VAL A 323 -7.02 -10.28 17.98
C VAL A 323 -6.36 -11.08 16.87
N LEU A 324 -5.04 -11.07 16.80
CA LEU A 324 -4.26 -11.84 15.81
C LEU A 324 -4.53 -13.35 15.96
N LYS A 325 -4.64 -13.84 17.21
CA LYS A 325 -5.02 -15.22 17.49
C LYS A 325 -6.42 -15.54 16.96
N ARG A 326 -7.41 -14.65 17.19
CA ARG A 326 -8.77 -14.82 16.67
C ARG A 326 -8.79 -14.93 15.15
N TRP A 327 -8.12 -14.04 14.44
CA TRP A 327 -8.05 -14.09 12.97
C TRP A 327 -7.43 -15.39 12.45
N LYS A 328 -6.44 -15.92 13.18
CA LYS A 328 -5.86 -17.23 12.86
C LYS A 328 -6.86 -18.38 13.11
N GLU A 329 -7.58 -18.34 14.23
CA GLU A 329 -8.56 -19.38 14.60
C GLU A 329 -9.80 -19.35 13.68
N GLU A 330 -10.22 -18.16 13.23
CA GLU A 330 -11.34 -17.98 12.30
C GLU A 330 -10.93 -18.16 10.82
N GLY A 331 -9.63 -18.22 10.51
CA GLY A 331 -9.11 -18.58 9.20
C GLY A 331 -8.83 -17.41 8.24
N CYS A 332 -9.03 -16.13 8.65
CA CYS A 332 -8.78 -14.97 7.77
C CYS A 332 -7.35 -14.41 7.87
N MET A 333 -6.51 -14.89 8.78
CA MET A 333 -5.17 -14.35 8.98
C MET A 333 -4.31 -14.40 7.71
N GLU A 334 -4.36 -15.48 6.95
CA GLU A 334 -3.56 -15.62 5.73
C GLU A 334 -4.06 -14.67 4.63
N GLU A 335 -5.38 -14.52 4.48
CA GLU A 335 -5.97 -13.55 3.57
C GLU A 335 -5.55 -12.13 3.94
N ILE A 336 -5.60 -11.75 5.22
CA ILE A 336 -5.15 -10.43 5.69
C ILE A 336 -3.67 -10.21 5.35
N LYS A 337 -2.79 -11.19 5.59
CA LYS A 337 -1.35 -11.09 5.28
C LYS A 337 -1.09 -10.77 3.81
N ILE A 338 -1.75 -11.49 2.91
CA ILE A 338 -1.50 -11.34 1.47
C ILE A 338 -2.17 -10.08 0.89
N ARG A 339 -3.25 -9.58 1.52
CA ARG A 339 -4.03 -8.44 1.02
C ARG A 339 -3.70 -7.08 1.64
N LEU A 340 -3.02 -7.01 2.78
CA LEU A 340 -2.56 -5.72 3.33
C LEU A 340 -1.70 -4.98 2.31
N GLY A 341 -2.09 -3.73 2.00
CA GLY A 341 -1.50 -2.92 0.94
C GLY A 341 -1.87 -3.43 -0.45
N TYR A 342 -0.98 -3.26 -1.41
CA TYR A 342 -1.17 -3.71 -2.78
C TYR A 342 -0.82 -5.19 -2.96
N ARG A 343 -1.47 -5.84 -3.93
CA ARG A 343 -1.12 -7.18 -4.43
C ARG A 343 -1.45 -7.26 -5.92
N TYR A 344 -0.51 -6.93 -6.76
CA TYR A 344 -0.70 -6.90 -8.21
C TYR A 344 -0.56 -8.29 -8.82
N VAL A 345 -1.56 -8.69 -9.59
CA VAL A 345 -1.60 -9.94 -10.35
C VAL A 345 -1.69 -9.60 -11.83
N LEU A 346 -0.75 -10.10 -12.62
CA LEU A 346 -0.77 -9.99 -14.06
C LEU A 346 -1.64 -11.12 -14.63
N ASP A 347 -2.69 -10.77 -15.36
CA ASP A 347 -3.63 -11.73 -15.95
C ASP A 347 -3.17 -12.19 -17.32
N LYS A 348 -2.84 -11.22 -18.18
CA LYS A 348 -2.34 -11.50 -19.54
C LYS A 348 -1.43 -10.41 -20.08
N GLY A 349 -0.59 -10.79 -21.02
CA GLY A 349 0.19 -9.91 -21.88
C GLY A 349 -0.10 -10.20 -23.35
N GLU A 350 -0.22 -9.17 -24.16
CA GLU A 350 -0.38 -9.25 -25.61
C GLU A 350 0.80 -8.54 -26.25
N PHE A 351 1.53 -9.22 -27.13
CA PHE A 351 2.81 -8.76 -27.68
C PHE A 351 2.85 -8.91 -29.20
N THR A 352 3.61 -8.07 -29.90
CA THR A 352 3.81 -8.20 -31.34
C THR A 352 4.21 -9.63 -31.72
N LYS A 353 3.45 -10.29 -32.61
CA LYS A 353 3.59 -11.69 -33.01
C LYS A 353 4.88 -11.95 -33.81
N GLU A 354 5.27 -11.00 -34.62
CA GLU A 354 6.46 -11.08 -35.50
C GLU A 354 7.40 -9.90 -35.21
N PRO A 355 8.14 -9.94 -34.09
CA PRO A 355 9.03 -8.84 -33.73
C PRO A 355 10.24 -8.77 -34.68
N ALA A 356 10.78 -7.56 -34.88
CA ALA A 356 11.97 -7.34 -35.67
C ALA A 356 12.85 -6.22 -35.08
N ALA A 357 14.18 -6.35 -35.19
CA ALA A 357 15.10 -5.31 -34.72
C ALA A 357 14.85 -3.97 -35.41
N GLY A 358 14.91 -2.88 -34.66
CA GLY A 358 14.63 -1.52 -35.14
C GLY A 358 13.17 -1.23 -35.46
N LYS A 359 12.24 -2.13 -35.13
CA LYS A 359 10.80 -1.97 -35.42
C LYS A 359 9.97 -1.75 -34.17
N ALA A 360 8.77 -1.24 -34.39
CA ALA A 360 7.75 -1.09 -33.37
C ALA A 360 7.37 -2.46 -32.78
N PHE A 361 7.21 -2.49 -31.46
CA PHE A 361 6.81 -3.66 -30.69
C PHE A 361 5.74 -3.24 -29.71
N ASP A 362 4.54 -3.77 -29.90
CA ASP A 362 3.40 -3.48 -29.05
C ASP A 362 3.40 -4.35 -27.82
N VAL A 363 3.12 -3.75 -26.71
CA VAL A 363 2.95 -4.38 -25.38
C VAL A 363 1.62 -3.94 -24.83
N LYS A 364 0.75 -4.91 -24.51
CA LYS A 364 -0.46 -4.66 -23.78
C LYS A 364 -0.53 -5.60 -22.59
N LEU A 365 -0.62 -5.05 -21.39
CA LEU A 365 -0.69 -5.78 -20.14
C LEU A 365 -2.07 -5.58 -19.52
N THR A 366 -2.66 -6.65 -19.02
CA THR A 366 -3.89 -6.62 -18.22
C THR A 366 -3.56 -7.20 -16.86
N LEU A 367 -3.82 -6.44 -15.80
CA LEU A 367 -3.56 -6.82 -14.42
C LEU A 367 -4.68 -6.33 -13.50
N HIS A 368 -4.75 -6.89 -12.31
CA HIS A 368 -5.62 -6.41 -11.26
C HIS A 368 -4.90 -6.34 -9.91
N ASN A 369 -5.51 -5.67 -8.92
CA ASN A 369 -4.97 -5.53 -7.58
C ASN A 369 -5.88 -6.24 -6.58
N GLU A 370 -5.41 -7.37 -6.02
CA GLU A 370 -6.11 -8.14 -4.99
C GLU A 370 -5.95 -7.56 -3.58
N GLY A 371 -5.04 -6.60 -3.41
CA GLY A 371 -4.77 -5.97 -2.12
C GLY A 371 -5.90 -5.08 -1.63
N PHE A 372 -5.79 -4.60 -0.40
CA PHE A 372 -6.74 -3.65 0.16
C PHE A 372 -6.47 -2.20 -0.30
N ALA A 373 -5.25 -1.89 -0.72
CA ALA A 373 -4.81 -0.55 -1.15
C ALA A 373 -3.98 -0.61 -2.44
N PRO A 374 -3.84 0.49 -3.19
CA PRO A 374 -2.78 0.59 -4.20
C PRO A 374 -1.42 0.87 -3.54
N ALA A 375 -0.33 0.90 -4.31
CA ALA A 375 0.91 1.52 -3.85
C ALA A 375 0.65 3.01 -3.57
N GLN A 376 1.19 3.54 -2.48
CA GLN A 376 0.88 4.92 -2.07
C GLN A 376 2.04 5.89 -2.31
N ASN A 377 3.28 5.41 -2.20
CA ASN A 377 4.46 6.20 -2.52
C ASN A 377 4.82 6.09 -4.01
N PRO A 378 5.53 7.07 -4.58
CA PRO A 378 5.99 7.00 -5.95
C PRO A 378 6.72 5.69 -6.25
N ARG A 379 6.45 5.13 -7.42
CA ARG A 379 7.04 3.90 -7.88
C ARG A 379 7.31 4.00 -9.39
N ASP A 380 8.57 3.79 -9.79
CA ASP A 380 8.87 3.69 -11.21
C ASP A 380 8.28 2.40 -11.78
N ALA A 381 7.92 2.44 -13.05
CA ALA A 381 7.50 1.28 -13.82
C ALA A 381 8.24 1.28 -15.16
N GLU A 382 8.87 0.17 -15.51
CA GLU A 382 9.78 0.07 -16.64
C GLU A 382 9.60 -1.24 -17.41
N LEU A 383 9.66 -1.18 -18.72
CA LEU A 383 9.88 -2.34 -19.57
C LEU A 383 11.40 -2.51 -19.76
N VAL A 384 11.94 -3.69 -19.44
CA VAL A 384 13.37 -4.00 -19.56
C VAL A 384 13.57 -5.14 -20.54
N LEU A 385 14.37 -4.93 -21.58
CA LEU A 385 14.72 -5.97 -22.55
C LEU A 385 16.11 -6.51 -22.25
N CYS A 386 16.20 -7.83 -22.07
CA CYS A 386 17.46 -8.53 -21.82
C CYS A 386 17.76 -9.56 -22.93
N ASP A 387 19.05 -9.80 -23.18
CA ASP A 387 19.51 -10.91 -24.01
C ASP A 387 19.56 -12.24 -23.19
N ALA A 388 19.96 -13.33 -23.88
CA ALA A 388 20.06 -14.65 -23.27
C ALA A 388 21.08 -14.75 -22.11
N SER A 389 22.00 -13.79 -22.00
CA SER A 389 22.98 -13.73 -20.90
C SER A 389 22.46 -12.94 -19.68
N GLY A 390 21.29 -12.34 -19.81
CA GLY A 390 20.72 -11.43 -18.80
C GLY A 390 21.22 -9.98 -18.92
N LYS A 391 21.99 -9.65 -19.97
CA LYS A 391 22.44 -8.28 -20.18
C LYS A 391 21.27 -7.43 -20.64
N VAL A 392 21.06 -6.29 -19.97
CA VAL A 392 20.07 -5.29 -20.36
C VAL A 392 20.50 -4.65 -21.68
N LEU A 393 19.62 -4.71 -22.67
CA LEU A 393 19.80 -4.11 -24.00
C LEU A 393 19.11 -2.75 -24.08
N ASN A 394 17.97 -2.60 -23.46
CA ASN A 394 17.27 -1.31 -23.34
C ASN A 394 16.26 -1.32 -22.20
N THR A 395 15.89 -0.12 -21.76
CA THR A 395 14.85 0.12 -20.77
C THR A 395 13.96 1.26 -21.26
N TRP A 396 12.64 1.10 -21.10
CA TRP A 396 11.65 2.14 -21.44
C TRP A 396 10.77 2.39 -20.23
N PRO A 397 10.53 3.65 -19.85
CA PRO A 397 9.54 3.94 -18.82
C PRO A 397 8.16 3.46 -19.31
N LEU A 398 7.41 2.83 -18.42
CA LEU A 398 6.03 2.44 -18.68
C LEU A 398 5.12 3.63 -18.45
N ASN A 399 4.23 3.91 -19.40
CA ASN A 399 3.27 5.01 -19.28
C ASN A 399 2.08 4.62 -18.38
N SER A 400 2.40 4.25 -17.14
CA SER A 400 1.41 3.89 -16.12
C SER A 400 2.02 4.03 -14.73
N ASP A 401 1.27 4.61 -13.81
CA ASP A 401 1.70 4.81 -12.43
C ASP A 401 1.05 3.76 -11.53
N PRO A 402 1.83 2.90 -10.84
CA PRO A 402 1.31 1.86 -9.96
C PRO A 402 0.42 2.37 -8.81
N ARG A 403 0.49 3.65 -8.46
CA ARG A 403 -0.38 4.28 -7.47
C ARG A 403 -1.85 4.37 -7.91
N TYR A 404 -2.12 4.20 -9.19
CA TYR A 404 -3.46 4.17 -9.78
C TYR A 404 -3.92 2.77 -10.21
N TRP A 405 -3.19 1.70 -9.84
CA TRP A 405 -3.66 0.33 -10.02
C TRP A 405 -4.55 -0.03 -8.83
N MET A 406 -5.82 0.35 -8.94
CA MET A 406 -6.76 0.37 -7.82
C MET A 406 -7.20 -1.03 -7.37
N PRO A 407 -7.51 -1.22 -6.07
CA PRO A 407 -8.09 -2.47 -5.58
C PRO A 407 -9.37 -2.85 -6.30
N ALA A 408 -9.54 -4.14 -6.61
CA ALA A 408 -10.71 -4.71 -7.25
C ALA A 408 -11.06 -4.14 -8.64
N GLU A 409 -10.13 -3.41 -9.28
CA GLU A 409 -10.27 -2.89 -10.64
C GLU A 409 -9.29 -3.57 -11.59
N GLU A 410 -9.71 -3.76 -12.84
CA GLU A 410 -8.81 -4.18 -13.92
C GLU A 410 -8.04 -2.96 -14.45
N THR A 411 -6.73 -3.11 -14.56
CA THR A 411 -5.85 -2.13 -15.18
C THR A 411 -5.35 -2.66 -16.52
N VAL A 412 -5.57 -1.89 -17.57
CA VAL A 412 -5.06 -2.18 -18.92
C VAL A 412 -4.03 -1.15 -19.31
N ILE A 413 -2.80 -1.61 -19.59
CA ILE A 413 -1.67 -0.77 -19.98
C ILE A 413 -1.31 -1.12 -21.44
N SER A 414 -1.30 -0.13 -22.31
CA SER A 414 -0.92 -0.31 -23.73
C SER A 414 0.21 0.65 -24.07
N GLN A 415 1.29 0.13 -24.62
CA GLN A 415 2.44 0.92 -25.04
C GLN A 415 3.12 0.28 -26.25
N THR A 416 3.52 1.10 -27.21
CA THR A 416 4.40 0.71 -28.32
C THR A 416 5.81 1.17 -28.01
N ILE A 417 6.79 0.26 -28.03
CA ILE A 417 8.22 0.55 -27.93
C ILE A 417 8.91 0.30 -29.27
N THR A 418 10.11 0.82 -29.45
CA THR A 418 10.95 0.48 -30.61
C THR A 418 12.08 -0.42 -30.15
N LEU A 419 12.16 -1.63 -30.70
CA LEU A 419 13.28 -2.55 -30.40
C LEU A 419 14.60 -1.96 -30.92
N PRO A 420 15.72 -2.13 -30.20
CA PRO A 420 17.03 -1.64 -30.69
C PRO A 420 17.43 -2.25 -32.03
N ASP A 421 18.18 -1.49 -32.80
CA ASP A 421 18.80 -2.00 -34.03
C ASP A 421 19.90 -3.02 -33.71
N GLY A 422 20.09 -3.99 -34.62
CA GLY A 422 21.21 -4.94 -34.56
C GLY A 422 21.14 -5.97 -33.44
N ILE A 423 20.03 -6.07 -32.72
CA ILE A 423 19.79 -7.15 -31.74
C ILE A 423 19.33 -8.42 -32.44
N SER A 424 19.68 -9.58 -31.89
CA SER A 424 19.32 -10.88 -32.46
C SER A 424 19.38 -11.98 -31.38
N GLY A 425 18.81 -13.15 -31.69
CA GLY A 425 18.82 -14.31 -30.81
C GLY A 425 17.68 -14.27 -29.77
N ALA A 426 17.85 -15.03 -28.70
CA ALA A 426 16.83 -15.13 -27.65
C ALA A 426 16.82 -13.88 -26.78
N LEU A 427 15.65 -13.27 -26.65
CA LEU A 427 15.37 -12.04 -25.87
C LEU A 427 14.28 -12.28 -24.88
N THR A 428 14.31 -11.56 -23.76
CA THR A 428 13.24 -11.56 -22.76
C THR A 428 12.88 -10.14 -22.37
N LEU A 429 11.58 -9.84 -22.42
CA LEU A 429 11.00 -8.58 -21.93
C LEU A 429 10.51 -8.80 -20.51
N TYR A 430 10.83 -7.86 -19.63
CA TYR A 430 10.42 -7.83 -18.21
C TYR A 430 9.67 -6.56 -17.88
N LEU A 431 8.83 -6.62 -16.84
CA LEU A 431 8.34 -5.47 -16.11
C LEU A 431 9.20 -5.30 -14.85
N ASN A 432 9.81 -4.14 -14.69
CA ASN A 432 10.51 -3.72 -13.50
C ASN A 432 9.68 -2.65 -12.78
N LEU A 433 9.50 -2.80 -11.47
CA LEU A 433 8.79 -1.87 -10.59
C LEU A 433 9.72 -1.46 -9.44
N PRO A 434 10.84 -0.77 -9.75
CA PRO A 434 11.88 -0.46 -8.77
C PRO A 434 11.46 0.67 -7.83
N ASP A 435 12.23 0.86 -6.76
CA ASP A 435 12.16 2.09 -5.98
C ASP A 435 12.70 3.27 -6.81
N PRO A 436 12.05 4.45 -6.82
CA PRO A 436 12.51 5.58 -7.61
C PRO A 436 13.77 6.24 -7.03
N CYS A 437 14.13 5.94 -5.76
CA CYS A 437 15.32 6.50 -5.14
C CYS A 437 16.59 5.83 -5.70
N GLN A 438 17.54 6.62 -6.19
CA GLN A 438 18.79 6.15 -6.80
C GLN A 438 19.57 5.16 -5.91
N THR A 439 19.52 5.34 -4.60
CA THR A 439 20.16 4.47 -3.61
C THR A 439 19.56 3.06 -3.57
N LEU A 440 18.31 2.89 -4.00
CA LEU A 440 17.54 1.64 -3.90
C LEU A 440 17.14 1.06 -5.27
N HIS A 441 17.19 1.86 -6.34
CA HIS A 441 16.63 1.53 -7.65
C HIS A 441 17.12 0.20 -8.23
N THR A 442 18.39 -0.11 -8.06
CA THR A 442 18.98 -1.36 -8.57
C THR A 442 18.99 -2.51 -7.58
N ASN A 443 18.44 -2.29 -6.37
CA ASN A 443 18.38 -3.33 -5.36
C ASN A 443 17.05 -4.11 -5.47
N PRO A 444 17.07 -5.40 -5.87
CA PRO A 444 15.87 -6.21 -6.08
C PRO A 444 14.99 -6.33 -4.84
N MET A 445 15.54 -6.15 -3.64
CA MET A 445 14.77 -6.20 -2.40
C MET A 445 13.74 -5.07 -2.26
N PHE A 446 13.89 -3.98 -3.04
CA PHE A 446 12.98 -2.84 -3.07
C PHE A 446 12.12 -2.77 -4.34
N SER A 447 12.25 -3.73 -5.26
CA SER A 447 11.36 -3.86 -6.41
C SER A 447 10.07 -4.61 -6.04
N ILE A 448 8.97 -4.28 -6.72
CA ILE A 448 7.69 -4.97 -6.52
C ILE A 448 7.67 -6.26 -7.33
N ARG A 449 7.47 -7.39 -6.64
CA ARG A 449 7.14 -8.69 -7.20
C ARG A 449 5.63 -8.75 -7.49
N LEU A 450 5.25 -9.16 -8.68
CA LEU A 450 3.87 -9.52 -9.01
C LEU A 450 3.50 -10.86 -8.36
N ALA A 451 2.23 -10.99 -8.01
CA ALA A 451 1.71 -12.20 -7.36
C ALA A 451 1.37 -13.29 -8.39
N ASN A 452 2.38 -13.67 -9.19
CA ASN A 452 2.27 -14.67 -10.25
C ASN A 452 3.31 -15.77 -10.10
N GLU A 453 2.96 -16.98 -10.54
CA GLU A 453 3.88 -18.10 -10.59
C GLU A 453 4.90 -17.93 -11.73
N GLY A 454 6.19 -18.17 -11.44
CA GLY A 454 7.25 -18.26 -12.44
C GLY A 454 7.62 -16.98 -13.18
N VAL A 455 7.14 -15.81 -12.71
CA VAL A 455 7.48 -14.53 -13.35
C VAL A 455 8.60 -13.77 -12.63
N TRP A 456 8.77 -13.96 -11.33
CA TRP A 456 9.76 -13.22 -10.54
C TRP A 456 11.17 -13.73 -10.71
N ASP A 457 12.11 -12.83 -10.92
CA ASP A 457 13.55 -13.07 -10.92
C ASP A 457 14.18 -12.42 -9.69
N GLU A 458 14.61 -13.22 -8.72
CA GLU A 458 15.20 -12.73 -7.46
C GLU A 458 16.53 -12.01 -7.66
N GLY A 459 17.28 -12.34 -8.71
CA GLY A 459 18.59 -11.76 -8.96
C GLY A 459 18.52 -10.32 -9.46
N THR A 460 17.51 -10.01 -10.24
CA THR A 460 17.32 -8.69 -10.86
C THR A 460 16.19 -7.87 -10.23
N GLY A 461 15.22 -8.51 -9.59
CA GLY A 461 14.00 -7.85 -9.14
C GLY A 461 12.99 -7.59 -10.28
N TYR A 462 13.12 -8.28 -11.39
CA TYR A 462 12.26 -8.11 -12.57
C TYR A 462 11.15 -9.15 -12.61
N ASN A 463 10.00 -8.77 -13.20
CA ASN A 463 8.89 -9.66 -13.47
C ASN A 463 8.88 -10.02 -14.95
N LYS A 464 9.12 -11.28 -15.29
CA LYS A 464 9.20 -11.78 -16.68
C LYS A 464 7.84 -11.66 -17.36
N LEU A 465 7.83 -11.02 -18.54
CA LEU A 465 6.63 -10.88 -19.36
C LEU A 465 6.64 -11.85 -20.53
N TYR A 466 7.60 -11.73 -21.43
CA TYR A 466 7.59 -12.46 -22.70
C TYR A 466 9.00 -12.77 -23.19
N SER A 467 9.20 -13.97 -23.74
CA SER A 467 10.45 -14.36 -24.40
C SER A 467 10.19 -14.63 -25.88
N PHE A 468 11.07 -14.13 -26.73
CA PHE A 468 10.98 -14.27 -28.18
C PHE A 468 12.37 -14.35 -28.81
N ASN A 469 12.43 -14.68 -30.09
CA ASN A 469 13.68 -14.72 -30.87
C ASN A 469 13.59 -13.73 -32.04
N LEU A 470 14.74 -13.12 -32.39
CA LEU A 470 14.93 -12.31 -33.57
C LEU A 470 15.97 -12.94 -34.49
#